data_b197b5ddd61740cc3d39c94066578f1b
#
_entry.id   b197b5ddd61740cc3d39c94066578f1b
#
_cell.length_a   1.000
_cell.length_b   1.000
_cell.length_c   1.000
_cell.angle_alpha   90.00
_cell.angle_beta   90.00
_cell.angle_gamma   90.00
#
_symmetry.space_group_name_H-M   'P 1'
#
loop_
_entity.id
_entity.type
_entity.pdbx_description
1 polymer ?
#
loop_
_entity_poly.entity_id
_entity_poly.type
_entity_poly.pdbx_seq_one_letter_code
_entity_poly.pdbx_strand_id
1 'polypeptide(L)'
;MAIRDASAFNETFDVIVVGGGGAGLAAAIEARSLGRSVVLLEKNPKLGGSTAWSVGSISATNTRHQLRQGILDNADDHFEDLGLFCERTGLPDNLRLRRILIDNVTDTFRWLESMGVVFHGPLLQPPHRKPRMHNVLPNSRAYIYHLGRRARAIGVEIRTGWRVTDLLGDSEQVVGVVTDNEGRASTIAARGGVILATGDFAGSAAMRGEHLPAKVANARPINPTNTGDGHRLVEKLGGRILNRQHHLAGVRFDPPPTRWILNLPPWRVLTRFISWSLDHMPQQLLRPFVMSFLTTVLQSSPELYRQGAVLINQSGRRFNDELGEPTHDLANQPGGAAYILLDGRLVRQFSQAPFHLSTAPGIAYGYIPDYRRSRRDIFHEAPTLSELARRLQIDPSALEATVDAFNRDEDPGGGASRRGVRPLLESGPWVALGPVRHYITFSDSGVAVDERHQVLAEGDQPIKGLYAVGFIGMGGTLLEGLGHHLGWAFTSGRRAGRFAASRVVSEDVKP
;
A
#
# COMPACT_ATOMS: atom_id res chain seq x y z
N MET A 1 22.43 20.08 -19.80
CA MET A 1 22.37 21.50 -20.26
C MET A 1 22.09 22.35 -19.02
N ALA A 2 23.08 23.07 -18.54
CA ALA A 2 22.94 23.86 -17.30
C ALA A 2 22.11 25.11 -17.60
N ILE A 3 20.82 25.07 -17.25
CA ILE A 3 19.97 26.28 -17.32
C ILE A 3 20.24 27.09 -16.05
N ARG A 4 21.16 28.06 -16.13
CA ARG A 4 21.43 29.01 -15.03
C ARG A 4 20.70 30.35 -15.18
N ASP A 5 19.89 30.52 -16.23
CA ASP A 5 19.20 31.78 -16.52
C ASP A 5 17.74 31.70 -16.06
N ALA A 6 17.33 32.51 -15.09
CA ALA A 6 15.98 32.59 -14.56
C ALA A 6 14.93 32.98 -15.62
N SER A 7 15.35 33.63 -16.73
CA SER A 7 14.47 33.99 -17.85
C SER A 7 14.00 32.80 -18.70
N ALA A 8 14.59 31.60 -18.49
CA ALA A 8 14.25 30.38 -19.22
C ALA A 8 13.04 29.60 -18.65
N PHE A 9 12.49 30.04 -17.52
CA PHE A 9 11.37 29.35 -16.85
C PHE A 9 10.05 30.10 -17.06
N ASN A 10 8.98 29.35 -17.27
CA ASN A 10 7.63 29.91 -17.39
C ASN A 10 7.11 30.41 -16.05
N GLU A 11 7.44 29.71 -14.96
CA GLU A 11 7.00 30.02 -13.60
C GLU A 11 8.07 29.70 -12.57
N THR A 12 7.98 30.29 -11.39
CA THR A 12 8.91 30.07 -10.28
C THR A 12 8.16 29.92 -8.96
N PHE A 13 8.49 28.85 -8.22
CA PHE A 13 8.03 28.61 -6.86
C PHE A 13 9.22 28.40 -5.91
N ASP A 14 8.96 28.51 -4.60
CA ASP A 14 9.98 28.14 -3.63
C ASP A 14 10.16 26.62 -3.59
N VAL A 15 9.05 25.87 -3.55
CA VAL A 15 9.07 24.41 -3.48
C VAL A 15 8.10 23.82 -4.50
N ILE A 16 8.60 22.86 -5.28
CA ILE A 16 7.79 22.04 -6.17
C ILE A 16 7.63 20.65 -5.55
N VAL A 17 6.41 20.18 -5.43
CA VAL A 17 6.11 18.83 -4.96
C VAL A 17 5.53 18.01 -6.11
N VAL A 18 6.11 16.85 -6.40
CA VAL A 18 5.71 15.97 -7.50
C VAL A 18 5.01 14.74 -6.93
N GLY A 19 3.70 14.68 -7.11
CA GLY A 19 2.81 13.60 -6.63
C GLY A 19 1.86 14.04 -5.52
N GLY A 20 0.58 13.80 -5.72
CA GLY A 20 -0.55 14.20 -4.85
C GLY A 20 -1.03 13.12 -3.89
N GLY A 21 -0.14 12.18 -3.49
CA GLY A 21 -0.37 11.22 -2.42
C GLY A 21 -0.16 11.81 -1.02
N GLY A 22 -0.24 10.98 0.00
CA GLY A 22 -0.09 11.41 1.41
C GLY A 22 1.24 12.09 1.69
N ALA A 23 2.35 11.57 1.16
CA ALA A 23 3.68 12.14 1.35
C ALA A 23 3.81 13.53 0.71
N GLY A 24 3.32 13.68 -0.52
CA GLY A 24 3.37 14.98 -1.23
C GLY A 24 2.50 16.03 -0.58
N LEU A 25 1.27 15.68 -0.16
CA LEU A 25 0.41 16.60 0.59
C LEU A 25 1.04 17.02 1.91
N ALA A 26 1.71 16.10 2.63
CA ALA A 26 2.42 16.42 3.87
C ALA A 26 3.58 17.38 3.61
N ALA A 27 4.38 17.15 2.57
CA ALA A 27 5.48 18.02 2.18
C ALA A 27 5.00 19.43 1.81
N ALA A 28 3.97 19.51 0.96
CA ALA A 28 3.41 20.77 0.51
C ALA A 28 2.82 21.60 1.67
N ILE A 29 2.11 20.96 2.61
CA ILE A 29 1.54 21.63 3.78
C ILE A 29 2.63 22.20 4.68
N GLU A 30 3.68 21.42 4.98
CA GLU A 30 4.77 21.87 5.85
C GLU A 30 5.56 23.02 5.20
N ALA A 31 5.93 22.91 3.93
CA ALA A 31 6.61 23.99 3.23
C ALA A 31 5.78 25.28 3.18
N ARG A 32 4.48 25.16 2.88
CA ARG A 32 3.57 26.31 2.83
C ARG A 32 3.34 26.93 4.22
N SER A 33 3.27 26.11 5.27
CA SER A 33 3.13 26.59 6.65
C SER A 33 4.34 27.40 7.13
N LEU A 34 5.51 27.25 6.46
CA LEU A 34 6.71 28.07 6.67
C LEU A 34 6.76 29.29 5.74
N GLY A 35 5.65 29.69 5.13
CA GLY A 35 5.52 30.89 4.34
C GLY A 35 6.02 30.77 2.89
N ARG A 36 6.37 29.56 2.41
CA ARG A 36 6.91 29.37 1.05
C ARG A 36 5.82 29.30 -0.01
N SER A 37 6.10 29.79 -1.23
CA SER A 37 5.27 29.51 -2.39
C SER A 37 5.45 28.05 -2.81
N VAL A 38 4.32 27.32 -2.93
CA VAL A 38 4.35 25.86 -3.17
C VAL A 38 3.39 25.49 -4.28
N VAL A 39 3.88 24.76 -5.28
CA VAL A 39 3.06 24.07 -6.27
C VAL A 39 3.16 22.55 -6.08
N LEU A 40 2.01 21.88 -6.07
CA LEU A 40 1.91 20.43 -6.05
C LEU A 40 1.37 19.95 -7.41
N LEU A 41 2.16 19.13 -8.09
CA LEU A 41 1.90 18.61 -9.42
C LEU A 41 1.48 17.13 -9.32
N GLU A 42 0.27 16.79 -9.77
CA GLU A 42 -0.26 15.43 -9.79
C GLU A 42 -0.65 15.05 -11.22
N LYS A 43 -0.12 13.95 -11.74
CA LYS A 43 -0.40 13.48 -13.10
C LYS A 43 -1.84 13.00 -13.32
N ASN A 44 -2.47 12.46 -12.26
CA ASN A 44 -3.85 11.99 -12.33
C ASN A 44 -4.84 13.16 -12.17
N PRO A 45 -6.10 12.98 -12.60
CA PRO A 45 -7.14 14.02 -12.45
C PRO A 45 -7.57 14.24 -10.99
N LYS A 46 -7.12 13.37 -10.05
CA LYS A 46 -7.48 13.44 -8.63
C LYS A 46 -6.28 13.12 -7.75
N LEU A 47 -6.21 13.79 -6.60
CA LEU A 47 -5.29 13.45 -5.53
C LEU A 47 -5.61 12.06 -4.96
N GLY A 48 -4.60 11.38 -4.41
CA GLY A 48 -4.81 10.10 -3.76
C GLY A 48 -3.56 9.24 -3.60
N GLY A 49 -2.94 8.88 -4.70
CA GLY A 49 -1.84 7.92 -4.72
C GLY A 49 -2.18 6.62 -3.98
N SER A 50 -1.20 5.80 -3.66
CA SER A 50 -1.39 4.57 -2.88
C SER A 50 -1.97 4.80 -1.48
N THR A 51 -1.85 6.01 -0.94
CA THR A 51 -2.49 6.38 0.33
C THR A 51 -3.99 6.13 0.30
N ALA A 52 -4.68 6.51 -0.78
CA ALA A 52 -6.13 6.32 -0.91
C ALA A 52 -6.56 4.86 -1.13
N TRP A 53 -5.63 3.97 -1.52
CA TRP A 53 -5.86 2.55 -1.75
C TRP A 53 -5.43 1.67 -0.55
N SER A 54 -4.79 2.27 0.44
CA SER A 54 -4.26 1.56 1.60
C SER A 54 -5.35 1.17 2.60
N VAL A 55 -5.00 0.30 3.54
CA VAL A 55 -5.86 -0.01 4.71
C VAL A 55 -6.02 1.21 5.62
N GLY A 56 -5.06 2.12 5.60
CA GLY A 56 -5.10 3.38 6.34
C GLY A 56 -4.55 3.31 7.76
N SER A 57 -3.76 2.28 8.08
CA SER A 57 -3.14 2.13 9.40
C SER A 57 -1.90 3.01 9.55
N ILE A 58 -1.66 3.51 10.77
CA ILE A 58 -0.39 4.10 11.23
C ILE A 58 -0.01 3.47 12.57
N SER A 59 1.23 2.98 12.66
CA SER A 59 1.81 2.51 13.93
C SER A 59 2.59 3.64 14.59
N ALA A 60 2.19 4.01 15.82
CA ALA A 60 2.79 5.10 16.59
C ALA A 60 2.76 4.79 18.08
N THR A 61 3.76 5.30 18.81
CA THR A 61 3.90 5.18 20.26
C THR A 61 3.41 6.44 20.97
N ASN A 62 3.19 6.36 22.28
CA ASN A 62 2.82 7.50 23.14
C ASN A 62 1.66 8.34 22.57
N THR A 63 0.72 7.66 21.90
CA THR A 63 -0.49 8.30 21.40
C THR A 63 -1.48 8.52 22.54
N ARG A 64 -2.37 9.52 22.40
CA ARG A 64 -3.45 9.73 23.36
C ARG A 64 -4.38 8.51 23.49
N HIS A 65 -4.45 7.68 22.42
CA HIS A 65 -5.26 6.45 22.41
C HIS A 65 -4.63 5.39 23.30
N GLN A 66 -3.29 5.20 23.24
CA GLN A 66 -2.57 4.31 24.16
C GLN A 66 -2.72 4.77 25.61
N LEU A 67 -2.47 6.06 25.87
CA LEU A 67 -2.55 6.62 27.24
C LEU A 67 -3.94 6.45 27.88
N ARG A 68 -5.02 6.61 27.11
CA ARG A 68 -6.40 6.37 27.57
C ARG A 68 -6.66 4.91 27.96
N GLN A 69 -5.93 3.96 27.39
CA GLN A 69 -6.03 2.54 27.73
C GLN A 69 -4.96 2.11 28.76
N GLY A 70 -4.23 3.04 29.35
CA GLY A 70 -3.17 2.74 30.32
C GLY A 70 -1.93 2.07 29.69
N ILE A 71 -1.76 2.15 28.38
CA ILE A 71 -0.63 1.56 27.67
C ILE A 71 0.54 2.55 27.68
N LEU A 72 1.59 2.20 28.45
CA LEU A 72 2.87 2.92 28.43
C LEU A 72 3.77 2.29 27.36
N ASP A 73 4.29 3.11 26.46
CA ASP A 73 5.09 2.69 25.33
C ASP A 73 6.21 3.72 25.08
N ASN A 74 7.23 3.33 24.31
CA ASN A 74 8.37 4.20 23.99
C ASN A 74 8.91 3.93 22.58
N ALA A 75 9.74 4.85 22.10
CA ALA A 75 10.32 4.80 20.76
C ALA A 75 11.32 3.65 20.61
N ASP A 76 12.07 3.31 21.66
CA ASP A 76 13.10 2.26 21.58
C ASP A 76 12.46 0.87 21.42
N ASP A 77 11.44 0.55 22.24
CA ASP A 77 10.65 -0.66 22.09
C ASP A 77 10.02 -0.76 20.68
N HIS A 78 9.58 0.36 20.09
CA HIS A 78 9.02 0.36 18.75
C HIS A 78 10.09 0.12 17.68
N PHE A 79 11.26 0.73 17.84
CA PHE A 79 12.40 0.54 16.93
C PHE A 79 12.85 -0.92 16.88
N GLU A 80 12.96 -1.56 18.05
CA GLU A 80 13.30 -2.98 18.16
C GLU A 80 12.23 -3.87 17.53
N ASP A 81 10.97 -3.65 17.90
CA ASP A 81 9.85 -4.44 17.39
C ASP A 81 9.71 -4.34 15.86
N LEU A 82 9.94 -3.16 15.27
CA LEU A 82 9.99 -3.02 13.80
C LEU A 82 11.12 -3.85 13.21
N GLY A 83 12.27 -3.97 13.92
CA GLY A 83 13.36 -4.84 13.54
C GLY A 83 12.92 -6.29 13.37
N LEU A 84 12.12 -6.83 14.29
CA LEU A 84 11.63 -8.20 14.23
C LEU A 84 10.74 -8.48 13.00
N PHE A 85 10.01 -7.49 12.51
CA PHE A 85 9.30 -7.64 11.23
C PHE A 85 10.28 -7.70 10.05
N CYS A 86 11.31 -6.85 10.08
CA CYS A 86 12.23 -6.65 8.96
C CYS A 86 13.23 -7.80 8.81
N GLU A 87 13.62 -8.49 9.90
CA GLU A 87 14.54 -9.65 9.88
C GLU A 87 14.10 -10.73 8.89
N ARG A 88 12.80 -10.91 8.70
CA ARG A 88 12.23 -11.92 7.80
C ARG A 88 12.55 -11.68 6.32
N THR A 89 12.92 -10.46 5.97
CA THR A 89 13.22 -10.10 4.57
C THR A 89 14.62 -10.56 4.15
N GLY A 90 15.53 -10.72 5.10
CA GLY A 90 16.95 -10.99 4.84
C GLY A 90 17.68 -9.84 4.13
N LEU A 91 17.07 -8.67 4.01
CA LEU A 91 17.64 -7.51 3.34
C LEU A 91 18.34 -6.57 4.35
N PRO A 92 19.35 -5.82 3.90
CA PRO A 92 19.95 -4.77 4.72
C PRO A 92 18.95 -3.64 4.95
N ASP A 93 18.91 -3.13 6.18
CA ASP A 93 17.99 -2.05 6.57
C ASP A 93 18.76 -0.77 6.91
N ASN A 94 18.18 0.36 6.52
CA ASN A 94 18.69 1.67 6.88
C ASN A 94 18.22 2.09 8.28
N LEU A 95 18.98 1.69 9.29
CA LEU A 95 18.65 1.94 10.71
C LEU A 95 18.57 3.45 11.06
N ARG A 96 19.27 4.33 10.35
CA ARG A 96 19.20 5.78 10.56
C ARG A 96 17.84 6.33 10.14
N LEU A 97 17.36 5.95 8.97
CA LEU A 97 16.04 6.36 8.49
C LEU A 97 14.92 5.68 9.29
N ARG A 98 15.10 4.41 9.71
CA ARG A 98 14.18 3.76 10.66
C ARG A 98 14.07 4.56 11.95
N ARG A 99 15.19 5.01 12.53
CA ARG A 99 15.21 5.84 13.74
C ARG A 99 14.46 7.15 13.52
N ILE A 100 14.69 7.80 12.37
CA ILE A 100 13.96 9.02 12.01
C ILE A 100 12.45 8.78 11.96
N LEU A 101 11.98 7.68 11.37
CA LEU A 101 10.56 7.34 11.40
C LEU A 101 10.04 7.25 12.83
N ILE A 102 10.66 6.42 13.64
CA ILE A 102 10.19 6.08 14.98
C ILE A 102 10.17 7.30 15.89
N ASP A 103 11.18 8.17 15.85
CA ASP A 103 11.25 9.38 16.65
C ASP A 103 10.24 10.46 16.26
N ASN A 104 9.77 10.44 15.01
CA ASN A 104 8.92 11.51 14.48
C ASN A 104 7.48 11.07 14.18
N VAL A 105 7.17 9.76 14.17
CA VAL A 105 5.84 9.28 13.80
C VAL A 105 4.76 9.70 14.78
N THR A 106 5.07 9.82 16.07
CA THR A 106 4.12 10.27 17.09
C THR A 106 3.69 11.72 16.87
N ASP A 107 4.63 12.60 16.56
CA ASP A 107 4.32 13.99 16.22
C ASP A 107 3.56 14.09 14.89
N THR A 108 3.91 13.24 13.94
CA THR A 108 3.18 13.13 12.68
C THR A 108 1.74 12.67 12.90
N PHE A 109 1.53 11.71 13.79
CA PHE A 109 0.20 11.22 14.16
C PHE A 109 -0.65 12.36 14.78
N ARG A 110 -0.11 13.10 15.74
CA ARG A 110 -0.78 14.25 16.35
C ARG A 110 -1.08 15.36 15.33
N TRP A 111 -0.16 15.61 14.41
CA TRP A 111 -0.35 16.56 13.32
C TRP A 111 -1.51 16.17 12.40
N LEU A 112 -1.66 14.89 12.06
CA LEU A 112 -2.81 14.39 11.29
C LEU A 112 -4.14 14.61 12.06
N GLU A 113 -4.16 14.30 13.36
CA GLU A 113 -5.33 14.54 14.21
C GLU A 113 -5.72 16.02 14.28
N SER A 114 -4.73 16.93 14.33
CA SER A 114 -4.97 18.39 14.34
C SER A 114 -5.70 18.89 13.10
N MET A 115 -5.56 18.20 11.97
CA MET A 115 -6.27 18.50 10.73
C MET A 115 -7.65 17.85 10.62
N GLY A 116 -8.03 17.05 11.62
CA GLY A 116 -9.36 16.41 11.68
C GLY A 116 -9.39 14.96 11.28
N VAL A 117 -8.24 14.33 11.03
CA VAL A 117 -8.16 12.88 10.85
C VAL A 117 -8.54 12.20 12.17
N VAL A 118 -9.42 11.21 12.10
CA VAL A 118 -9.88 10.44 13.26
C VAL A 118 -9.37 9.02 13.15
N PHE A 119 -8.87 8.49 14.27
CA PHE A 119 -8.33 7.13 14.34
C PHE A 119 -9.13 6.27 15.32
N HIS A 120 -9.17 4.98 15.05
CA HIS A 120 -9.59 3.91 15.95
C HIS A 120 -8.37 3.05 16.30
N GLY A 121 -8.27 2.60 17.53
CA GLY A 121 -7.14 1.85 18.07
C GLY A 121 -6.71 2.40 19.44
N PRO A 122 -5.57 1.95 19.98
CA PRO A 122 -4.55 1.15 19.34
C PRO A 122 -4.91 -0.34 19.25
N LEU A 123 -4.40 -1.02 18.22
CA LEU A 123 -4.57 -2.44 17.98
C LEU A 123 -3.23 -3.16 18.03
N LEU A 124 -3.21 -4.40 18.51
CA LEU A 124 -2.01 -5.21 18.56
C LEU A 124 -1.77 -5.92 17.23
N GLN A 125 -0.56 -5.81 16.71
CA GLN A 125 -0.08 -6.61 15.57
C GLN A 125 1.23 -7.29 15.96
N PRO A 126 1.24 -8.59 16.29
CA PRO A 126 2.49 -9.31 16.54
C PRO A 126 3.44 -9.27 15.32
N PRO A 127 4.76 -9.13 15.54
CA PRO A 127 5.51 -9.27 16.78
C PRO A 127 5.60 -8.01 17.66
N HIS A 128 4.89 -6.91 17.36
CA HIS A 128 4.84 -5.79 18.31
C HIS A 128 4.45 -6.28 19.69
N ARG A 129 5.24 -5.95 20.70
CA ARG A 129 4.98 -6.30 22.11
C ARG A 129 3.83 -5.49 22.72
N LYS A 130 3.46 -4.33 22.08
CA LYS A 130 2.39 -3.43 22.53
C LYS A 130 1.48 -3.01 21.37
N PRO A 131 0.20 -2.71 21.64
CA PRO A 131 -0.70 -2.16 20.64
C PRO A 131 -0.24 -0.77 20.16
N ARG A 132 0.11 -0.63 18.87
CA ARG A 132 0.59 0.62 18.25
C ARG A 132 -0.15 1.00 16.99
N MET A 133 -0.88 0.05 16.40
CA MET A 133 -1.55 0.28 15.13
C MET A 133 -2.87 1.03 15.34
N HIS A 134 -3.03 2.14 14.61
CA HIS A 134 -4.23 2.96 14.61
C HIS A 134 -4.79 3.03 13.19
N ASN A 135 -6.08 2.77 13.03
CA ASN A 135 -6.76 2.78 11.74
C ASN A 135 -7.53 4.08 11.55
N VAL A 136 -7.33 4.72 10.40
CA VAL A 136 -8.08 5.93 10.06
C VAL A 136 -9.56 5.64 9.79
N LEU A 137 -10.43 6.51 10.23
CA LEU A 137 -11.88 6.44 10.00
C LEU A 137 -12.36 7.45 8.96
N PRO A 138 -13.32 7.10 8.13
CA PRO A 138 -13.91 5.77 7.93
C PRO A 138 -13.03 4.84 7.07
N ASN A 139 -12.07 5.38 6.31
CA ASN A 139 -11.09 4.68 5.48
C ASN A 139 -9.93 5.61 5.11
N SER A 140 -8.94 5.09 4.39
CA SER A 140 -7.70 5.81 4.01
C SER A 140 -7.91 7.09 3.17
N ARG A 141 -9.05 7.21 2.46
CA ARG A 141 -9.38 8.45 1.70
C ARG A 141 -9.56 9.66 2.61
N ALA A 142 -9.81 9.44 3.92
CA ALA A 142 -9.88 10.51 4.89
C ALA A 142 -8.57 11.32 4.98
N TYR A 143 -7.42 10.69 4.82
CA TYR A 143 -6.14 11.42 4.75
C TYR A 143 -6.15 12.42 3.60
N ILE A 144 -6.50 11.96 2.41
CA ILE A 144 -6.50 12.81 1.20
C ILE A 144 -7.52 13.94 1.32
N TYR A 145 -8.69 13.65 1.89
CA TYR A 145 -9.73 14.66 2.12
C TYR A 145 -9.22 15.76 3.07
N HIS A 146 -8.72 15.39 4.25
CA HIS A 146 -8.32 16.37 5.26
C HIS A 146 -7.05 17.13 4.86
N LEU A 147 -6.02 16.44 4.36
CA LEU A 147 -4.79 17.07 3.93
C LEU A 147 -5.01 17.93 2.68
N GLY A 148 -5.76 17.45 1.70
CA GLY A 148 -6.06 18.23 0.48
C GLY A 148 -6.87 19.48 0.80
N ARG A 149 -7.83 19.40 1.73
CA ARG A 149 -8.56 20.57 2.22
C ARG A 149 -7.65 21.56 2.95
N ARG A 150 -6.75 21.06 3.83
CA ARG A 150 -5.79 21.91 4.54
C ARG A 150 -4.84 22.59 3.56
N ALA A 151 -4.26 21.84 2.62
CA ALA A 151 -3.33 22.38 1.62
C ALA A 151 -3.95 23.54 0.83
N ARG A 152 -5.18 23.38 0.34
CA ARG A 152 -5.91 24.46 -0.36
C ARG A 152 -6.19 25.65 0.55
N ALA A 153 -6.62 25.40 1.79
CA ALA A 153 -6.97 26.46 2.75
C ALA A 153 -5.78 27.35 3.11
N ILE A 154 -4.55 26.84 3.08
CA ILE A 154 -3.33 27.61 3.36
C ILE A 154 -2.67 28.16 2.10
N GLY A 155 -3.24 27.94 0.91
CA GLY A 155 -2.77 28.47 -0.35
C GLY A 155 -1.66 27.67 -1.02
N VAL A 156 -1.64 26.33 -0.88
CA VAL A 156 -0.86 25.46 -1.76
C VAL A 156 -1.53 25.45 -3.12
N GLU A 157 -0.79 25.74 -4.18
CA GLU A 157 -1.26 25.58 -5.54
C GLU A 157 -1.25 24.11 -5.95
N ILE A 158 -2.43 23.53 -6.21
CA ILE A 158 -2.58 22.12 -6.56
C ILE A 158 -3.02 22.00 -8.02
N ARG A 159 -2.18 21.39 -8.84
CA ARG A 159 -2.43 21.14 -10.26
C ARG A 159 -2.56 19.64 -10.50
N THR A 160 -3.73 19.21 -10.89
CA THR A 160 -4.01 17.82 -11.33
C THR A 160 -4.01 17.73 -12.85
N GLY A 161 -3.69 16.55 -13.41
CA GLY A 161 -3.45 16.38 -14.84
C GLY A 161 -2.07 16.88 -15.31
N TRP A 162 -1.20 17.27 -14.39
CA TRP A 162 0.15 17.79 -14.68
C TRP A 162 1.20 16.72 -14.40
N ARG A 163 1.78 16.19 -15.46
CA ARG A 163 2.84 15.19 -15.38
C ARG A 163 4.21 15.85 -15.43
N VAL A 164 5.07 15.54 -14.46
CA VAL A 164 6.49 15.90 -14.55
C VAL A 164 7.19 14.88 -15.44
N THR A 165 7.82 15.36 -16.50
CA THR A 165 8.46 14.54 -17.53
C THR A 165 9.99 14.58 -17.45
N ASP A 166 10.55 15.65 -16.86
CA ASP A 166 11.97 15.74 -16.64
C ASP A 166 12.33 16.64 -15.43
N LEU A 167 13.54 16.46 -14.91
CA LEU A 167 14.17 17.33 -13.91
C LEU A 167 15.15 18.27 -14.60
N LEU A 168 15.12 19.55 -14.23
CA LEU A 168 16.04 20.56 -14.76
C LEU A 168 17.22 20.70 -13.81
N GLY A 169 18.39 20.28 -14.29
CA GLY A 169 19.62 20.22 -13.52
C GLY A 169 20.52 19.06 -13.94
N ASP A 170 21.39 18.67 -13.05
CA ASP A 170 22.36 17.58 -13.22
C ASP A 170 22.54 16.77 -11.93
N SER A 171 23.58 15.94 -11.88
CA SER A 171 23.91 15.14 -10.69
C SER A 171 24.38 15.95 -9.47
N GLU A 172 24.66 17.22 -9.62
CA GLU A 172 25.06 18.10 -8.51
C GLU A 172 23.89 18.91 -7.97
N GLN A 173 23.01 19.41 -8.86
CA GLN A 173 21.92 20.28 -8.47
C GLN A 173 20.70 20.18 -9.40
N VAL A 174 19.51 20.15 -8.81
CA VAL A 174 18.22 20.32 -9.47
C VAL A 174 17.63 21.69 -9.13
N VAL A 175 17.19 22.43 -10.17
CA VAL A 175 16.67 23.79 -10.07
C VAL A 175 15.22 23.93 -10.54
N GLY A 176 14.60 22.85 -11.03
CA GLY A 176 13.21 22.88 -11.49
C GLY A 176 12.78 21.60 -12.18
N VAL A 177 11.63 21.69 -12.85
CA VAL A 177 11.01 20.56 -13.55
C VAL A 177 10.50 20.96 -14.92
N VAL A 178 10.45 19.98 -15.84
CA VAL A 178 9.64 20.05 -17.05
C VAL A 178 8.32 19.33 -16.79
N THR A 179 7.23 19.95 -17.17
CA THR A 179 5.88 19.39 -17.01
C THR A 179 5.20 19.24 -18.37
N ASP A 180 4.30 18.29 -18.45
CA ASP A 180 3.36 18.14 -19.54
C ASP A 180 1.93 18.19 -19.01
N ASN A 181 1.10 19.04 -19.63
CA ASN A 181 -0.33 19.09 -19.42
C ASN A 181 -1.03 19.06 -20.78
N GLU A 182 -1.66 17.95 -21.10
CA GLU A 182 -2.39 17.75 -22.36
C GLU A 182 -1.54 18.08 -23.62
N GLY A 183 -0.26 17.68 -23.61
CA GLY A 183 0.68 17.90 -24.71
C GLY A 183 1.33 19.30 -24.70
N ARG A 184 1.09 20.10 -23.68
CA ARG A 184 1.74 21.42 -23.51
C ARG A 184 2.86 21.31 -22.50
N ALA A 185 4.10 21.37 -22.99
CA ALA A 185 5.28 21.41 -22.13
C ALA A 185 5.45 22.77 -21.45
N SER A 186 5.83 22.78 -20.18
CA SER A 186 6.13 23.99 -19.42
C SER A 186 7.30 23.72 -18.45
N THR A 187 8.07 24.76 -18.15
CA THR A 187 9.19 24.72 -17.22
C THR A 187 8.87 25.48 -15.95
N ILE A 188 9.10 24.87 -14.80
CA ILE A 188 8.85 25.50 -13.49
C ILE A 188 10.13 25.46 -12.68
N ALA A 189 10.61 26.62 -12.22
CA ALA A 189 11.79 26.75 -11.35
C ALA A 189 11.44 26.52 -9.88
N ALA A 190 12.38 25.95 -9.12
CA ALA A 190 12.29 25.73 -7.68
C ALA A 190 13.48 26.39 -6.95
N ARG A 191 13.25 27.43 -6.15
CA ARG A 191 14.30 28.09 -5.36
C ARG A 191 14.83 27.23 -4.22
N GLY A 192 13.94 26.57 -3.49
CA GLY A 192 14.27 25.67 -2.36
C GLY A 192 14.48 24.23 -2.76
N GLY A 193 13.78 23.77 -3.81
CA GLY A 193 13.97 22.44 -4.38
C GLY A 193 12.69 21.74 -4.83
N VAL A 194 12.92 20.56 -5.42
CA VAL A 194 11.91 19.64 -5.94
C VAL A 194 11.80 18.46 -5.00
N ILE A 195 10.59 18.13 -4.54
CA ILE A 195 10.31 16.99 -3.67
C ILE A 195 9.54 15.93 -4.47
N LEU A 196 10.19 14.80 -4.74
CA LEU A 196 9.58 13.65 -5.39
C LEU A 196 8.76 12.86 -4.36
N ALA A 197 7.46 12.76 -4.58
CA ALA A 197 6.49 11.99 -3.80
C ALA A 197 5.69 11.05 -4.72
N THR A 198 6.34 10.50 -5.73
CA THR A 198 5.75 9.85 -6.90
C THR A 198 5.32 8.40 -6.66
N GLY A 199 5.54 7.87 -5.46
CA GLY A 199 5.23 6.48 -5.12
C GLY A 199 6.25 5.49 -5.65
N ASP A 200 5.83 4.23 -5.79
CA ASP A 200 6.63 3.11 -6.29
C ASP A 200 6.43 2.87 -7.81
N PHE A 201 6.87 1.71 -8.32
CA PHE A 201 6.70 1.33 -9.73
C PHE A 201 5.80 0.12 -9.96
N ALA A 202 5.06 -0.35 -8.96
CA ALA A 202 4.24 -1.56 -9.06
C ALA A 202 3.19 -1.49 -10.19
N GLY A 203 2.78 -0.29 -10.60
CA GLY A 203 1.87 -0.07 -11.73
C GLY A 203 2.51 -0.19 -13.12
N SER A 204 3.85 -0.17 -13.22
CA SER A 204 4.56 -0.25 -14.49
C SER A 204 4.90 -1.70 -14.86
N ALA A 205 4.25 -2.25 -15.88
CA ALA A 205 4.58 -3.60 -16.37
C ALA A 205 6.04 -3.71 -16.85
N ALA A 206 6.55 -2.66 -17.49
CA ALA A 206 7.95 -2.61 -17.97
C ALA A 206 8.93 -2.70 -16.80
N MET A 207 8.76 -1.85 -15.76
CA MET A 207 9.68 -1.87 -14.60
C MET A 207 9.53 -3.14 -13.75
N ARG A 208 8.32 -3.72 -13.66
CA ARG A 208 8.16 -5.03 -13.02
C ARG A 208 8.93 -6.11 -13.77
N GLY A 209 8.85 -6.13 -15.10
CA GLY A 209 9.61 -7.08 -15.93
C GLY A 209 11.12 -6.89 -15.84
N GLU A 210 11.59 -5.66 -15.65
CA GLU A 210 13.00 -5.30 -15.53
C GLU A 210 13.60 -5.65 -14.15
N HIS A 211 12.82 -5.44 -13.07
CA HIS A 211 13.37 -5.45 -11.71
C HIS A 211 12.85 -6.58 -10.83
N LEU A 212 11.65 -7.11 -11.08
CA LEU A 212 11.03 -8.13 -10.23
C LEU A 212 11.21 -9.55 -10.79
N PRO A 213 11.15 -10.57 -9.94
CA PRO A 213 11.14 -11.96 -10.40
C PRO A 213 10.03 -12.22 -11.43
N ALA A 214 10.30 -13.07 -12.42
CA ALA A 214 9.36 -13.35 -13.53
C ALA A 214 7.96 -13.74 -13.05
N LYS A 215 7.87 -14.50 -11.94
CA LYS A 215 6.60 -14.90 -11.31
C LYS A 215 5.72 -13.73 -10.84
N VAL A 216 6.32 -12.55 -10.60
CA VAL A 216 5.61 -11.35 -10.11
C VAL A 216 5.41 -10.31 -11.21
N ALA A 217 6.22 -10.39 -12.27
CA ALA A 217 6.19 -9.41 -13.37
C ALA A 217 4.78 -9.23 -13.96
N ASN A 218 4.01 -10.33 -14.07
CA ASN A 218 2.65 -10.35 -14.60
C ASN A 218 1.55 -10.12 -13.55
N ALA A 219 1.91 -9.87 -12.27
CA ALA A 219 0.94 -9.59 -11.23
C ALA A 219 0.16 -8.29 -11.51
N ARG A 220 -1.12 -8.25 -11.12
CA ARG A 220 -1.96 -7.05 -11.25
C ARG A 220 -1.59 -6.03 -10.18
N PRO A 221 -1.37 -4.75 -10.49
CA PRO A 221 -1.10 -3.76 -9.48
C PRO A 221 -2.37 -3.38 -8.71
N ILE A 222 -2.27 -3.19 -7.39
CA ILE A 222 -3.36 -2.59 -6.59
C ILE A 222 -3.55 -1.13 -7.01
N ASN A 223 -2.46 -0.38 -7.17
CA ASN A 223 -2.49 0.98 -7.70
C ASN A 223 -1.85 1.02 -9.09
N PRO A 224 -2.64 1.03 -10.17
CA PRO A 224 -2.10 1.04 -11.54
C PRO A 224 -1.44 2.36 -11.93
N THR A 225 -1.58 3.41 -11.12
CA THR A 225 -1.04 4.74 -11.44
C THR A 225 0.38 4.96 -10.91
N ASN A 226 0.93 4.04 -10.12
CA ASN A 226 2.32 4.06 -9.66
C ASN A 226 3.25 3.49 -10.73
N THR A 227 3.64 4.33 -11.68
CA THR A 227 4.36 3.91 -12.90
C THR A 227 5.88 4.10 -12.85
N GLY A 228 6.44 4.44 -11.66
CA GLY A 228 7.88 4.59 -11.49
C GLY A 228 8.47 5.85 -12.13
N ASP A 229 7.64 6.86 -12.42
CA ASP A 229 8.11 8.07 -13.09
C ASP A 229 9.28 8.72 -12.35
N GLY A 230 9.18 8.85 -11.03
CA GLY A 230 10.27 9.43 -10.22
C GLY A 230 11.54 8.60 -10.21
N HIS A 231 11.44 7.27 -10.24
CA HIS A 231 12.62 6.39 -10.33
C HIS A 231 13.39 6.68 -11.62
N ARG A 232 12.70 6.73 -12.77
CA ARG A 232 13.34 7.03 -14.05
C ARG A 232 13.94 8.43 -14.10
N LEU A 233 13.29 9.42 -13.46
CA LEU A 233 13.83 10.78 -13.37
C LEU A 233 15.13 10.82 -12.56
N VAL A 234 15.19 10.10 -11.45
CA VAL A 234 16.38 10.03 -10.60
C VAL A 234 17.51 9.24 -11.27
N GLU A 235 17.20 8.12 -11.95
CA GLU A 235 18.20 7.35 -12.69
C GLU A 235 18.91 8.16 -13.78
N LYS A 236 18.17 9.02 -14.50
CA LYS A 236 18.76 9.92 -15.50
C LYS A 236 19.81 10.87 -14.93
N LEU A 237 19.72 11.23 -13.64
CA LEU A 237 20.66 12.09 -12.94
C LEU A 237 21.75 11.30 -12.19
N GLY A 238 21.86 9.99 -12.38
CA GLY A 238 22.82 9.14 -11.68
C GLY A 238 22.47 8.84 -10.22
N GLY A 239 21.22 9.06 -9.81
CA GLY A 239 20.76 8.69 -8.47
C GLY A 239 20.58 7.17 -8.33
N ARG A 240 20.82 6.66 -7.12
CA ARG A 240 20.82 5.21 -6.84
C ARG A 240 19.44 4.73 -6.38
N ILE A 241 18.99 3.60 -6.92
CA ILE A 241 17.78 2.90 -6.48
C ILE A 241 18.19 1.67 -5.68
N LEU A 242 17.62 1.53 -4.49
CA LEU A 242 17.88 0.47 -3.53
C LEU A 242 16.72 -0.55 -3.51
N ASN A 243 17.02 -1.78 -3.10
CA ASN A 243 16.03 -2.85 -2.89
C ASN A 243 15.12 -3.10 -4.10
N ARG A 244 15.65 -3.05 -5.34
CA ARG A 244 14.89 -3.11 -6.60
C ARG A 244 13.96 -4.32 -6.70
N GLN A 245 14.32 -5.45 -6.07
CA GLN A 245 13.55 -6.69 -6.12
C GLN A 245 12.57 -6.85 -4.95
N HIS A 246 12.65 -5.99 -3.93
CA HIS A 246 11.79 -6.11 -2.76
C HIS A 246 10.36 -5.64 -3.10
N HIS A 247 9.38 -6.48 -2.80
CA HIS A 247 7.99 -6.24 -3.14
C HIS A 247 7.04 -7.02 -2.23
N LEU A 248 5.80 -6.58 -2.16
CA LEU A 248 4.72 -7.33 -1.53
C LEU A 248 3.70 -7.75 -2.59
N ALA A 249 3.59 -9.05 -2.82
CA ALA A 249 2.62 -9.63 -3.74
C ALA A 249 1.91 -10.83 -3.09
N GLY A 250 0.74 -11.21 -3.62
CA GLY A 250 0.01 -12.36 -3.09
C GLY A 250 -1.32 -12.63 -3.78
N VAL A 251 -1.96 -13.74 -3.38
CA VAL A 251 -3.30 -14.11 -3.83
C VAL A 251 -4.32 -13.21 -3.14
N ARG A 252 -5.12 -12.51 -3.93
CA ARG A 252 -6.20 -11.64 -3.43
C ARG A 252 -7.48 -11.83 -4.22
N PHE A 253 -8.61 -11.59 -3.54
CA PHE A 253 -9.90 -11.46 -4.20
C PHE A 253 -9.97 -10.18 -5.02
N ASP A 254 -10.74 -10.22 -6.11
CA ASP A 254 -11.04 -8.99 -6.85
C ASP A 254 -11.75 -7.98 -5.93
N PRO A 255 -11.50 -6.67 -6.10
CA PRO A 255 -12.14 -5.64 -5.29
C PRO A 255 -13.67 -5.75 -5.38
N PRO A 256 -14.39 -5.51 -4.27
CA PRO A 256 -15.85 -5.51 -4.31
C PRO A 256 -16.38 -4.40 -5.22
N PRO A 257 -17.60 -4.55 -5.73
CA PRO A 257 -18.29 -3.46 -6.44
C PRO A 257 -18.29 -2.20 -5.59
N THR A 258 -18.01 -1.05 -6.22
CA THR A 258 -17.97 0.24 -5.54
C THR A 258 -19.31 0.58 -4.91
N ARG A 259 -19.34 0.70 -3.60
CA ARG A 259 -20.54 1.14 -2.86
C ARG A 259 -20.46 2.64 -2.63
N TRP A 260 -21.54 3.37 -2.90
CA TRP A 260 -21.62 4.82 -2.71
C TRP A 260 -21.25 5.27 -1.30
N ILE A 261 -21.58 4.47 -0.28
CA ILE A 261 -21.27 4.75 1.13
C ILE A 261 -19.77 4.87 1.41
N LEU A 262 -18.92 4.17 0.62
CA LEU A 262 -17.46 4.24 0.73
C LEU A 262 -16.89 5.56 0.22
N ASN A 263 -17.69 6.31 -0.53
CA ASN A 263 -17.32 7.60 -1.10
C ASN A 263 -17.83 8.79 -0.27
N LEU A 264 -18.54 8.54 0.83
CA LEU A 264 -18.99 9.62 1.73
C LEU A 264 -17.77 10.35 2.30
N PRO A 265 -17.80 11.70 2.31
CA PRO A 265 -16.74 12.47 2.94
C PRO A 265 -16.62 12.13 4.43
N PRO A 266 -15.42 12.17 5.01
CA PRO A 266 -15.20 11.89 6.41
C PRO A 266 -15.61 13.07 7.30
N TRP A 267 -16.90 13.41 7.28
CA TRP A 267 -17.44 14.48 8.12
C TRP A 267 -17.24 14.17 9.60
N ARG A 268 -16.88 15.17 10.39
CA ARG A 268 -16.59 15.02 11.82
C ARG A 268 -17.71 14.31 12.61
N VAL A 269 -18.98 14.61 12.26
CA VAL A 269 -20.14 13.98 12.92
C VAL A 269 -20.17 12.49 12.58
N LEU A 270 -20.01 12.13 11.30
CA LEU A 270 -20.02 10.74 10.85
C LEU A 270 -18.86 9.94 11.47
N THR A 271 -17.64 10.48 11.41
CA THR A 271 -16.47 9.79 11.94
C THR A 271 -16.50 9.65 13.46
N ARG A 272 -17.04 10.63 14.18
CA ARG A 272 -17.26 10.53 15.63
C ARG A 272 -18.32 9.49 15.98
N PHE A 273 -19.41 9.44 15.22
CA PHE A 273 -20.44 8.41 15.39
C PHE A 273 -19.87 7.00 15.14
N ILE A 274 -19.09 6.83 14.06
CA ILE A 274 -18.41 5.56 13.78
C ILE A 274 -17.45 5.19 14.93
N SER A 275 -16.61 6.12 15.40
CA SER A 275 -15.70 5.88 16.52
C SER A 275 -16.44 5.48 17.79
N TRP A 276 -17.49 6.23 18.14
CA TRP A 276 -18.33 5.92 19.29
C TRP A 276 -18.98 4.54 19.17
N SER A 277 -19.48 4.20 17.98
CA SER A 277 -20.09 2.90 17.72
C SER A 277 -19.09 1.75 17.89
N LEU A 278 -17.86 1.92 17.40
CA LEU A 278 -16.79 0.91 17.53
C LEU A 278 -16.40 0.68 19.02
N ASP A 279 -16.49 1.72 19.84
CA ASP A 279 -16.11 1.65 21.25
C ASP A 279 -17.24 1.12 22.17
N HIS A 280 -18.54 1.26 21.78
CA HIS A 280 -19.67 1.02 22.68
C HIS A 280 -20.68 -0.01 22.19
N MET A 281 -20.72 -0.33 20.89
CA MET A 281 -21.68 -1.29 20.35
C MET A 281 -21.10 -2.71 20.33
N PRO A 282 -21.95 -3.75 20.54
CA PRO A 282 -21.51 -5.13 20.43
C PRO A 282 -20.90 -5.42 19.05
N GLN A 283 -19.75 -6.07 19.04
CA GLN A 283 -19.02 -6.40 17.79
C GLN A 283 -19.88 -7.14 16.76
N GLN A 284 -20.83 -7.97 17.22
CA GLN A 284 -21.75 -8.72 16.37
C GLN A 284 -22.62 -7.81 15.48
N LEU A 285 -23.03 -6.64 16.00
CA LEU A 285 -23.84 -5.66 15.26
C LEU A 285 -22.98 -4.82 14.30
N LEU A 286 -21.73 -4.54 14.67
CA LEU A 286 -20.80 -3.77 13.85
C LEU A 286 -20.13 -4.59 12.77
N ARG A 287 -20.01 -5.90 12.98
CA ARG A 287 -19.28 -6.81 12.10
C ARG A 287 -19.67 -6.70 10.62
N PRO A 288 -20.95 -6.68 10.22
CA PRO A 288 -21.33 -6.55 8.82
C PRO A 288 -20.85 -5.23 8.18
N PHE A 289 -20.82 -4.16 8.98
CA PHE A 289 -20.37 -2.86 8.56
C PHE A 289 -18.84 -2.83 8.42
N VAL A 290 -18.11 -3.27 9.45
CA VAL A 290 -16.65 -3.37 9.46
C VAL A 290 -16.17 -4.27 8.32
N MET A 291 -16.77 -5.43 8.13
CA MET A 291 -16.41 -6.36 7.05
C MET A 291 -16.66 -5.78 5.65
N SER A 292 -17.67 -4.93 5.48
CA SER A 292 -17.90 -4.27 4.19
C SER A 292 -16.80 -3.28 3.78
N PHE A 293 -16.07 -2.73 4.75
CA PHE A 293 -14.90 -1.88 4.51
C PHE A 293 -13.62 -2.69 4.32
N LEU A 294 -13.50 -3.83 5.02
CA LEU A 294 -12.26 -4.62 5.07
C LEU A 294 -12.13 -5.63 3.94
N THR A 295 -13.23 -6.12 3.39
CA THR A 295 -13.22 -7.16 2.33
C THR A 295 -12.57 -6.71 1.01
N THR A 296 -12.15 -5.45 0.89
CA THR A 296 -11.48 -4.91 -0.30
C THR A 296 -10.00 -5.30 -0.41
N VAL A 297 -9.35 -5.74 0.68
CA VAL A 297 -7.88 -5.84 0.75
C VAL A 297 -7.40 -7.17 1.35
N LEU A 298 -8.32 -8.07 1.74
CA LEU A 298 -7.96 -9.27 2.47
C LEU A 298 -7.26 -10.30 1.58
N GLN A 299 -6.09 -10.73 2.02
CA GLN A 299 -5.40 -11.91 1.46
C GLN A 299 -6.03 -13.18 2.01
N SER A 300 -6.04 -14.24 1.21
CA SER A 300 -6.42 -15.56 1.69
C SER A 300 -5.44 -16.04 2.77
N SER A 301 -5.96 -16.67 3.81
CA SER A 301 -5.13 -17.25 4.87
C SER A 301 -4.33 -18.44 4.34
N PRO A 302 -3.01 -18.51 4.57
CA PRO A 302 -2.22 -19.70 4.24
C PRO A 302 -2.74 -20.98 4.91
N GLU A 303 -3.41 -20.83 6.05
CA GLU A 303 -3.99 -21.96 6.79
C GLU A 303 -5.10 -22.67 5.99
N LEU A 304 -5.83 -21.95 5.14
CA LEU A 304 -6.78 -22.55 4.20
C LEU A 304 -6.16 -23.72 3.42
N TYR A 305 -4.99 -23.46 2.84
CA TYR A 305 -4.30 -24.44 2.01
C TYR A 305 -3.69 -25.58 2.84
N ARG A 306 -3.18 -25.29 4.04
CA ARG A 306 -2.70 -26.33 4.97
C ARG A 306 -3.82 -27.27 5.40
N GLN A 307 -5.04 -26.77 5.51
CA GLN A 307 -6.22 -27.53 5.86
C GLN A 307 -6.87 -28.26 4.67
N GLY A 308 -6.30 -28.16 3.46
CA GLY A 308 -6.72 -28.93 2.29
C GLY A 308 -7.54 -28.16 1.27
N ALA A 309 -7.68 -26.84 1.38
CA ALA A 309 -8.25 -26.04 0.30
C ALA A 309 -7.34 -26.09 -0.94
N VAL A 310 -7.94 -26.06 -2.12
CA VAL A 310 -7.25 -26.24 -3.41
C VAL A 310 -7.51 -25.04 -4.31
N LEU A 311 -6.47 -24.59 -5.04
CA LEU A 311 -6.62 -23.60 -6.10
C LEU A 311 -6.94 -24.30 -7.43
N ILE A 312 -8.08 -23.95 -8.03
CA ILE A 312 -8.49 -24.41 -9.34
C ILE A 312 -8.59 -23.22 -10.31
N ASN A 313 -8.15 -23.44 -11.55
CA ASN A 313 -8.30 -22.47 -12.63
C ASN A 313 -9.73 -22.51 -13.24
N GLN A 314 -9.97 -21.65 -14.23
CA GLN A 314 -11.26 -21.59 -14.94
C GLN A 314 -11.60 -22.85 -15.76
N SER A 315 -10.64 -23.77 -15.95
CA SER A 315 -10.88 -25.09 -16.55
C SER A 315 -11.12 -26.18 -15.48
N GLY A 316 -11.26 -25.83 -14.21
CA GLY A 316 -11.47 -26.79 -13.13
C GLY A 316 -10.24 -27.59 -12.71
N ARG A 317 -9.05 -27.20 -13.17
CA ARG A 317 -7.80 -27.93 -12.92
C ARG A 317 -6.95 -27.25 -11.87
N ARG A 318 -6.36 -28.04 -10.98
CA ARG A 318 -5.29 -27.63 -10.09
C ARG A 318 -4.01 -27.35 -10.91
N PHE A 319 -3.21 -26.35 -10.54
CA PHE A 319 -2.08 -25.91 -11.38
C PHE A 319 -0.82 -25.57 -10.59
N ASN A 320 -0.82 -25.59 -9.25
CA ASN A 320 0.34 -25.23 -8.43
C ASN A 320 0.36 -25.94 -7.07
N ASP A 321 1.46 -25.74 -6.34
CA ASP A 321 1.58 -26.09 -4.93
C ASP A 321 1.13 -24.92 -4.05
N GLU A 322 -0.05 -25.04 -3.48
CA GLU A 322 -0.62 -24.02 -2.62
C GLU A 322 0.14 -23.85 -1.28
N LEU A 323 0.93 -24.83 -0.86
CA LEU A 323 1.73 -24.77 0.37
C LEU A 323 3.06 -24.04 0.18
N GLY A 324 3.65 -24.18 -0.99
CA GLY A 324 4.91 -23.53 -1.33
C GLY A 324 4.69 -22.11 -1.85
N GLU A 325 4.18 -22.02 -3.04
CA GLU A 325 4.00 -20.75 -3.76
C GLU A 325 2.59 -20.63 -4.36
N PRO A 326 1.58 -20.26 -3.57
CA PRO A 326 0.19 -20.19 -4.04
C PRO A 326 -0.02 -19.20 -5.20
N THR A 327 0.92 -18.29 -5.43
CA THR A 327 0.91 -17.36 -6.56
C THR A 327 1.59 -17.89 -7.82
N HIS A 328 2.31 -19.04 -7.70
CA HIS A 328 3.04 -19.61 -8.82
C HIS A 328 2.08 -19.92 -9.97
N ASP A 329 2.43 -19.49 -11.16
CA ASP A 329 1.64 -19.63 -12.39
C ASP A 329 0.20 -19.09 -12.37
N LEU A 330 -0.28 -18.48 -11.27
CA LEU A 330 -1.65 -17.95 -11.22
C LEU A 330 -1.91 -16.89 -12.29
N ALA A 331 -0.94 -16.02 -12.55
CA ALA A 331 -1.07 -14.99 -13.59
C ALA A 331 -1.13 -15.57 -15.02
N ASN A 332 -0.60 -16.77 -15.22
CA ASN A 332 -0.56 -17.49 -16.50
C ASN A 332 -1.80 -18.37 -16.74
N GLN A 333 -2.68 -18.52 -15.71
CA GLN A 333 -3.92 -19.28 -15.89
C GLN A 333 -4.92 -18.54 -16.77
N PRO A 334 -5.90 -19.23 -17.37
CA PRO A 334 -6.95 -18.59 -18.15
C PRO A 334 -7.57 -17.40 -17.41
N GLY A 335 -7.60 -16.24 -18.06
CA GLY A 335 -8.07 -14.98 -17.45
C GLY A 335 -7.22 -14.46 -16.30
N GLY A 336 -6.05 -15.06 -15.98
CA GLY A 336 -5.21 -14.74 -14.84
C GLY A 336 -5.95 -14.91 -13.51
N ALA A 337 -6.80 -15.92 -13.40
CA ALA A 337 -7.74 -16.10 -12.30
C ALA A 337 -7.85 -17.55 -11.85
N ALA A 338 -8.16 -17.73 -10.57
CA ALA A 338 -8.46 -19.02 -9.97
C ALA A 338 -9.59 -18.90 -8.95
N TYR A 339 -10.06 -20.05 -8.47
CA TYR A 339 -11.01 -20.17 -7.36
C TYR A 339 -10.38 -21.00 -6.24
N ILE A 340 -10.66 -20.65 -5.00
CA ILE A 340 -10.30 -21.45 -3.82
C ILE A 340 -11.46 -22.41 -3.57
N LEU A 341 -11.24 -23.71 -3.75
CA LEU A 341 -12.23 -24.76 -3.56
C LEU A 341 -12.18 -25.27 -2.11
N LEU A 342 -13.36 -25.36 -1.49
CA LEU A 342 -13.56 -25.86 -0.13
C LEU A 342 -14.69 -26.92 -0.11
N ASP A 343 -14.47 -27.97 0.65
CA ASP A 343 -15.50 -28.97 0.99
C ASP A 343 -16.33 -28.56 2.21
N GLY A 344 -17.33 -29.35 2.57
CA GLY A 344 -18.22 -29.10 3.72
C GLY A 344 -17.49 -29.09 5.07
N ARG A 345 -16.39 -29.84 5.21
CA ARG A 345 -15.53 -29.83 6.40
C ARG A 345 -14.85 -28.48 6.55
N LEU A 346 -14.20 -28.00 5.49
CA LEU A 346 -13.53 -26.67 5.47
C LEU A 346 -14.53 -25.53 5.68
N VAL A 347 -15.73 -25.63 5.06
CA VAL A 347 -16.79 -24.63 5.25
C VAL A 347 -17.17 -24.52 6.73
N ARG A 348 -17.34 -25.64 7.45
CA ARG A 348 -17.62 -25.62 8.90
C ARG A 348 -16.44 -25.07 9.69
N GLN A 349 -15.23 -25.54 9.40
CA GLN A 349 -14.00 -25.17 10.11
C GLN A 349 -13.71 -23.66 10.00
N PHE A 350 -13.83 -23.08 8.81
CA PHE A 350 -13.56 -21.66 8.56
C PHE A 350 -14.78 -20.74 8.78
N SER A 351 -15.83 -21.25 9.41
CA SER A 351 -16.98 -20.44 9.82
C SER A 351 -16.81 -19.73 11.17
N GLN A 352 -15.80 -20.10 11.96
CA GLN A 352 -15.55 -19.57 13.31
C GLN A 352 -14.09 -19.69 13.72
N ALA A 353 -13.72 -18.96 14.79
CA ALA A 353 -12.37 -19.04 15.36
C ALA A 353 -12.02 -20.50 15.77
N PRO A 354 -10.74 -20.88 15.72
CA PRO A 354 -9.58 -20.05 15.41
C PRO A 354 -9.28 -19.87 13.89
N PHE A 355 -9.99 -20.58 13.02
CA PHE A 355 -9.73 -20.61 11.59
C PHE A 355 -10.45 -19.47 10.87
N HIS A 356 -9.75 -18.71 10.05
CA HIS A 356 -10.30 -17.60 9.27
C HIS A 356 -9.91 -17.71 7.79
N LEU A 357 -10.81 -17.31 6.90
CA LEU A 357 -10.58 -17.28 5.45
C LEU A 357 -9.52 -16.25 5.06
N SER A 358 -9.60 -15.10 5.71
CA SER A 358 -8.74 -13.97 5.43
C SER A 358 -8.61 -13.11 6.67
N THR A 359 -7.53 -12.35 6.72
CA THR A 359 -7.29 -11.45 7.84
C THR A 359 -6.71 -10.12 7.37
N ALA A 360 -7.10 -9.05 8.05
CA ALA A 360 -6.31 -7.86 8.21
C ALA A 360 -5.75 -7.92 9.64
N PRO A 361 -4.49 -8.31 9.86
CA PRO A 361 -3.94 -8.56 11.18
C PRO A 361 -4.22 -7.42 12.16
N GLY A 362 -4.74 -7.76 13.35
CA GLY A 362 -5.13 -6.79 14.36
C GLY A 362 -6.43 -6.02 14.10
N ILE A 363 -7.02 -6.09 12.91
CA ILE A 363 -8.22 -5.33 12.54
C ILE A 363 -9.45 -6.24 12.51
N ALA A 364 -9.41 -7.28 11.71
CA ALA A 364 -10.52 -8.23 11.60
C ALA A 364 -10.10 -9.57 11.00
N TYR A 365 -10.92 -10.57 11.32
CA TYR A 365 -10.86 -11.92 10.77
C TYR A 365 -12.12 -12.18 9.97
N GLY A 366 -11.98 -12.55 8.70
CA GLY A 366 -13.09 -12.90 7.82
C GLY A 366 -13.39 -14.39 7.86
N TYR A 367 -14.64 -14.76 8.09
CA TYR A 367 -15.12 -16.13 8.12
C TYR A 367 -16.09 -16.40 6.97
N ILE A 368 -16.41 -17.66 6.71
CA ILE A 368 -17.39 -18.09 5.69
C ILE A 368 -18.71 -17.29 5.75
N PRO A 369 -19.38 -17.10 6.93
CA PRO A 369 -20.61 -16.33 7.00
C PRO A 369 -20.46 -14.87 6.56
N ASP A 370 -19.29 -14.26 6.78
CA ASP A 370 -19.02 -12.87 6.36
C ASP A 370 -18.98 -12.75 4.84
N TYR A 371 -18.27 -13.66 4.18
CA TYR A 371 -18.19 -13.71 2.72
C TYR A 371 -19.53 -14.04 2.06
N ARG A 372 -20.25 -15.03 2.58
CA ARG A 372 -21.59 -15.39 2.11
C ARG A 372 -22.55 -14.19 2.17
N ARG A 373 -22.42 -13.33 3.19
CA ARG A 373 -23.27 -12.15 3.38
C ARG A 373 -22.81 -10.94 2.55
N SER A 374 -21.50 -10.61 2.59
CA SER A 374 -20.96 -9.33 2.10
C SER A 374 -20.34 -9.42 0.70
N ARG A 375 -19.92 -10.61 0.25
CA ARG A 375 -19.19 -10.83 -0.99
C ARG A 375 -19.84 -11.92 -1.86
N ARG A 376 -21.13 -11.75 -2.14
CA ARG A 376 -21.89 -12.65 -3.03
C ARG A 376 -21.31 -12.70 -4.45
N ASP A 377 -20.57 -11.71 -4.84
CA ASP A 377 -19.84 -11.59 -6.10
C ASP A 377 -18.72 -12.64 -6.26
N ILE A 378 -18.14 -13.10 -5.15
CA ILE A 378 -17.04 -14.08 -5.14
C ILE A 378 -17.35 -15.35 -4.34
N PHE A 379 -18.57 -15.49 -3.82
CA PHE A 379 -18.98 -16.62 -2.98
C PHE A 379 -19.97 -17.52 -3.73
N HIS A 380 -19.50 -18.69 -4.17
CA HIS A 380 -20.27 -19.67 -4.92
C HIS A 380 -20.41 -20.94 -4.10
N GLU A 381 -21.64 -21.38 -3.82
CA GLU A 381 -21.92 -22.54 -2.98
C GLU A 381 -22.92 -23.46 -3.69
N ALA A 382 -22.68 -24.77 -3.63
CA ALA A 382 -23.58 -25.79 -4.18
C ALA A 382 -23.53 -27.10 -3.36
N PRO A 383 -24.61 -27.92 -3.36
CA PRO A 383 -24.62 -29.21 -2.70
C PRO A 383 -23.61 -30.21 -3.28
N THR A 384 -23.40 -30.18 -4.60
CA THR A 384 -22.54 -31.12 -5.33
C THR A 384 -21.45 -30.38 -6.14
N LEU A 385 -20.33 -31.08 -6.44
CA LEU A 385 -19.27 -30.57 -7.31
C LEU A 385 -19.79 -30.22 -8.70
N SER A 386 -20.60 -31.11 -9.30
CA SER A 386 -21.16 -30.91 -10.63
C SER A 386 -22.04 -29.65 -10.70
N GLU A 387 -22.81 -29.36 -9.65
CA GLU A 387 -23.64 -28.15 -9.57
C GLU A 387 -22.77 -26.90 -9.37
N LEU A 388 -21.74 -26.97 -8.53
CA LEU A 388 -20.78 -25.89 -8.35
C LEU A 388 -20.05 -25.57 -9.67
N ALA A 389 -19.59 -26.61 -10.38
CA ALA A 389 -18.93 -26.44 -11.67
C ALA A 389 -19.81 -25.71 -12.69
N ARG A 390 -21.10 -26.10 -12.79
CA ARG A 390 -22.05 -25.42 -13.69
C ARG A 390 -22.23 -23.94 -13.30
N ARG A 391 -22.30 -23.59 -12.00
CA ARG A 391 -22.39 -22.19 -11.54
C ARG A 391 -21.15 -21.37 -11.91
N LEU A 392 -19.99 -22.01 -11.92
CA LEU A 392 -18.72 -21.40 -12.31
C LEU A 392 -18.45 -21.45 -13.81
N GLN A 393 -19.32 -22.07 -14.59
CA GLN A 393 -19.13 -22.33 -16.02
C GLN A 393 -17.88 -23.17 -16.31
N ILE A 394 -17.59 -24.13 -15.44
CA ILE A 394 -16.50 -25.09 -15.51
C ILE A 394 -17.09 -26.45 -15.91
N ASP A 395 -16.32 -27.25 -16.65
CA ASP A 395 -16.70 -28.64 -16.95
C ASP A 395 -16.78 -29.46 -15.66
N PRO A 396 -17.95 -30.03 -15.32
CA PRO A 396 -18.13 -30.84 -14.11
C PRO A 396 -17.15 -32.01 -14.00
N SER A 397 -16.89 -32.71 -15.10
CA SER A 397 -15.99 -33.86 -15.12
C SER A 397 -14.53 -33.46 -14.85
N ALA A 398 -14.10 -32.30 -15.32
CA ALA A 398 -12.77 -31.78 -15.01
C ALA A 398 -12.59 -31.41 -13.53
N LEU A 399 -13.62 -30.84 -12.91
CA LEU A 399 -13.59 -30.50 -11.49
C LEU A 399 -13.60 -31.75 -10.61
N GLU A 400 -14.44 -32.73 -10.92
CA GLU A 400 -14.50 -34.01 -10.22
C GLU A 400 -13.18 -34.78 -10.32
N ALA A 401 -12.61 -34.88 -11.53
CA ALA A 401 -11.30 -35.49 -11.74
C ALA A 401 -10.18 -34.80 -10.95
N THR A 402 -10.23 -33.46 -10.80
CA THR A 402 -9.28 -32.71 -9.99
C THR A 402 -9.35 -33.03 -8.51
N VAL A 403 -10.57 -33.15 -7.95
CA VAL A 403 -10.77 -33.55 -6.55
C VAL A 403 -10.33 -34.99 -6.32
N ASP A 404 -10.65 -35.90 -7.23
CA ASP A 404 -10.23 -37.29 -7.16
C ASP A 404 -8.70 -37.45 -7.23
N ALA A 405 -8.04 -36.75 -8.13
CA ALA A 405 -6.58 -36.72 -8.23
C ALA A 405 -5.94 -36.16 -6.95
N PHE A 406 -6.46 -35.05 -6.43
CA PHE A 406 -5.99 -34.49 -5.14
C PHE A 406 -6.12 -35.50 -3.99
N ASN A 407 -7.26 -36.21 -3.93
CA ASN A 407 -7.51 -37.19 -2.89
C ASN A 407 -6.63 -38.46 -3.00
N ARG A 408 -6.27 -38.86 -4.25
CA ARG A 408 -5.33 -39.96 -4.50
C ARG A 408 -3.85 -39.55 -4.37
N ASP A 409 -3.57 -38.31 -4.01
CA ASP A 409 -2.23 -37.72 -3.96
C ASP A 409 -1.50 -37.75 -5.33
N GLU A 410 -2.27 -37.65 -6.41
CA GLU A 410 -1.80 -37.60 -7.80
C GLU A 410 -1.57 -36.15 -8.23
N ASP A 411 -0.60 -35.97 -9.11
CA ASP A 411 -0.36 -34.68 -9.77
C ASP A 411 -1.01 -34.68 -11.16
N PRO A 412 -2.13 -33.99 -11.37
CA PRO A 412 -2.90 -34.06 -12.59
C PRO A 412 -2.29 -33.31 -13.78
N GLY A 413 -1.15 -32.67 -13.62
CA GLY A 413 -0.59 -31.80 -14.64
C GLY A 413 0.93 -31.79 -14.80
N GLY A 414 1.65 -32.67 -14.11
CA GLY A 414 3.10 -32.80 -14.27
C GLY A 414 3.91 -31.63 -13.71
N GLY A 415 3.40 -30.89 -12.74
CA GLY A 415 4.07 -29.74 -12.16
C GLY A 415 3.47 -29.22 -10.85
N ALA A 416 2.27 -29.67 -10.51
CA ALA A 416 1.66 -29.30 -9.25
C ALA A 416 2.08 -30.25 -8.13
N SER A 417 2.40 -29.70 -6.97
CA SER A 417 2.78 -30.45 -5.80
C SER A 417 1.68 -31.45 -5.39
N ARG A 418 2.12 -32.55 -4.84
CA ARG A 418 1.27 -33.58 -4.24
C ARG A 418 0.45 -33.00 -3.08
N ARG A 419 -0.64 -33.69 -2.69
CA ARG A 419 -1.43 -33.34 -1.49
C ARG A 419 -0.56 -33.30 -0.22
N GLY A 420 0.43 -34.19 -0.14
CA GLY A 420 1.29 -34.34 1.04
C GLY A 420 0.47 -34.81 2.25
N VAL A 421 0.69 -34.18 3.41
CA VAL A 421 -0.03 -34.50 4.67
C VAL A 421 -1.38 -33.78 4.82
N ARG A 422 -1.84 -33.07 3.80
CA ARG A 422 -3.12 -32.34 3.90
C ARG A 422 -4.34 -33.28 3.95
N PRO A 423 -5.39 -32.90 4.70
CA PRO A 423 -6.64 -33.68 4.72
C PRO A 423 -7.28 -33.82 3.33
N LEU A 424 -8.01 -34.90 3.12
CA LEU A 424 -8.81 -35.13 1.92
C LEU A 424 -9.94 -34.10 1.79
N LEU A 425 -10.36 -33.86 0.57
CA LEU A 425 -11.64 -33.22 0.27
C LEU A 425 -12.73 -34.30 0.32
N GLU A 426 -13.75 -34.12 1.16
CA GLU A 426 -14.71 -35.18 1.46
C GLU A 426 -16.04 -35.01 0.70
N SER A 427 -16.89 -34.09 1.17
CA SER A 427 -18.25 -33.93 0.67
C SER A 427 -18.76 -32.50 0.78
N GLY A 428 -19.90 -32.25 0.11
CA GLY A 428 -20.55 -30.92 0.19
C GLY A 428 -21.13 -30.57 1.58
N PRO A 429 -21.61 -29.33 1.73
CA PRO A 429 -21.71 -28.35 0.65
C PRO A 429 -20.36 -27.88 0.16
N TRP A 430 -20.24 -27.73 -1.16
CA TRP A 430 -19.03 -27.25 -1.81
C TRP A 430 -19.07 -25.74 -1.98
N VAL A 431 -17.95 -25.09 -1.69
CA VAL A 431 -17.80 -23.65 -1.86
C VAL A 431 -16.59 -23.35 -2.73
N ALA A 432 -16.76 -22.46 -3.69
CA ALA A 432 -15.67 -21.83 -4.43
C ALA A 432 -15.63 -20.34 -4.10
N LEU A 433 -14.47 -19.87 -3.65
CA LEU A 433 -14.23 -18.45 -3.40
C LEU A 433 -13.38 -17.86 -4.54
N GLY A 434 -13.90 -16.88 -5.24
CA GLY A 434 -13.18 -16.27 -6.34
C GLY A 434 -14.06 -15.52 -7.34
N PRO A 435 -13.45 -14.90 -8.36
CA PRO A 435 -12.05 -15.12 -8.73
C PRO A 435 -11.04 -14.51 -7.75
N VAL A 436 -9.96 -15.25 -7.52
CA VAL A 436 -8.72 -14.74 -6.92
C VAL A 436 -7.67 -14.54 -8.00
N ARG A 437 -6.79 -13.57 -7.77
CA ARG A 437 -5.72 -13.22 -8.72
C ARG A 437 -4.42 -12.93 -8.00
N HIS A 438 -3.33 -12.95 -8.75
CA HIS A 438 -2.04 -12.50 -8.27
C HIS A 438 -1.97 -10.97 -8.32
N TYR A 439 -1.90 -10.33 -7.15
CA TYR A 439 -1.77 -8.88 -7.03
C TYR A 439 -0.43 -8.50 -6.44
N ILE A 440 0.19 -7.45 -6.99
CA ILE A 440 1.29 -6.73 -6.37
C ILE A 440 0.73 -5.50 -5.64
N THR A 441 1.07 -5.38 -4.36
CA THR A 441 0.60 -4.28 -3.52
C THR A 441 1.47 -3.04 -3.72
N PHE A 442 2.78 -3.24 -3.69
CA PHE A 442 3.82 -2.22 -3.89
C PHE A 442 5.17 -2.89 -4.16
N SER A 443 6.11 -2.12 -4.68
CA SER A 443 7.53 -2.41 -4.62
C SER A 443 8.17 -1.52 -3.55
N ASP A 444 8.96 -2.12 -2.66
CA ASP A 444 9.70 -1.38 -1.62
C ASP A 444 11.05 -0.85 -2.14
N SER A 445 11.10 -0.65 -3.44
CA SER A 445 12.21 -0.04 -4.14
C SER A 445 12.14 1.48 -3.98
N GLY A 446 13.15 2.07 -3.40
CA GLY A 446 13.27 3.52 -3.23
C GLY A 446 14.64 4.04 -3.64
N VAL A 447 14.73 5.34 -3.92
CA VAL A 447 16.00 5.98 -4.17
C VAL A 447 16.77 6.17 -2.88
N ALA A 448 18.10 6.11 -2.94
CA ALA A 448 18.96 6.42 -1.81
C ALA A 448 18.78 7.88 -1.40
N VAL A 449 18.55 8.11 -0.10
CA VAL A 449 18.41 9.44 0.47
C VAL A 449 19.21 9.57 1.76
N ASP A 450 19.63 10.80 2.08
CA ASP A 450 20.23 11.13 3.36
C ASP A 450 19.16 11.37 4.46
N GLU A 451 19.60 11.73 5.65
CA GLU A 451 18.73 12.03 6.81
C GLU A 451 17.87 13.29 6.61
N ARG A 452 18.18 14.13 5.62
CA ARG A 452 17.40 15.29 5.18
C ARG A 452 16.46 14.97 4.01
N HIS A 453 16.41 13.70 3.60
CA HIS A 453 15.67 13.21 2.44
C HIS A 453 16.19 13.75 1.09
N GLN A 454 17.42 14.27 1.01
CA GLN A 454 18.06 14.60 -0.25
C GLN A 454 18.45 13.33 -1.01
N VAL A 455 18.17 13.30 -2.29
CA VAL A 455 18.54 12.16 -3.16
C VAL A 455 20.05 12.08 -3.27
N LEU A 456 20.60 10.87 -3.16
CA LEU A 456 22.03 10.59 -3.26
C LEU A 456 22.38 10.04 -4.63
N ALA A 457 23.38 10.66 -5.28
CA ALA A 457 24.05 10.18 -6.47
C ALA A 457 25.12 9.12 -6.12
N GLU A 458 25.88 8.67 -7.11
CA GLU A 458 27.06 7.83 -6.88
C GLU A 458 28.03 8.49 -5.88
N GLY A 459 28.67 7.65 -5.04
CA GLY A 459 29.56 8.11 -3.99
C GLY A 459 28.88 8.80 -2.81
N ASP A 460 27.57 8.57 -2.62
CA ASP A 460 26.75 9.14 -1.54
C ASP A 460 26.71 10.67 -1.50
N GLN A 461 26.92 11.32 -2.64
CA GLN A 461 26.84 12.78 -2.74
C GLN A 461 25.39 13.24 -2.89
N PRO A 462 24.91 14.19 -2.05
CA PRO A 462 23.55 14.70 -2.17
C PRO A 462 23.37 15.55 -3.43
N ILE A 463 22.33 15.27 -4.22
CA ILE A 463 21.89 16.13 -5.32
C ILE A 463 21.19 17.35 -4.70
N LYS A 464 21.81 18.50 -4.72
CA LYS A 464 21.28 19.73 -4.13
C LYS A 464 19.93 20.09 -4.74
N GLY A 465 18.95 20.41 -3.89
CA GLY A 465 17.61 20.80 -4.33
C GLY A 465 16.73 19.66 -4.84
N LEU A 466 17.15 18.40 -4.70
CA LEU A 466 16.32 17.25 -5.01
C LEU A 466 16.09 16.40 -3.76
N TYR A 467 14.82 16.19 -3.43
CA TYR A 467 14.36 15.40 -2.28
C TYR A 467 13.44 14.27 -2.73
N ALA A 468 13.41 13.15 -1.98
CA ALA A 468 12.47 12.06 -2.23
C ALA A 468 11.84 11.58 -0.93
N VAL A 469 10.51 11.31 -0.96
CA VAL A 469 9.69 10.99 0.22
C VAL A 469 8.65 9.91 -0.06
N GLY A 470 8.15 9.26 1.00
CA GLY A 470 7.26 8.13 0.83
C GLY A 470 7.95 6.93 0.20
N PHE A 471 7.27 6.18 -0.65
CA PHE A 471 7.85 4.97 -1.27
C PHE A 471 9.11 5.29 -2.08
N ILE A 472 9.09 6.31 -2.95
CA ILE A 472 10.28 6.66 -3.71
C ILE A 472 11.45 7.08 -2.82
N GLY A 473 11.20 7.65 -1.65
CA GLY A 473 12.22 8.10 -0.70
C GLY A 473 12.44 7.15 0.46
N MET A 474 12.29 5.83 0.27
CA MET A 474 12.53 4.85 1.35
C MET A 474 14.00 4.74 1.75
N GLY A 475 14.95 5.02 0.82
CA GLY A 475 16.37 5.06 1.16
C GLY A 475 16.94 3.76 1.71
N GLY A 476 16.35 2.62 1.36
CA GLY A 476 16.73 1.31 1.89
C GLY A 476 16.16 0.99 3.27
N THR A 477 15.26 1.81 3.82
CA THR A 477 14.56 1.49 5.08
C THR A 477 13.53 0.40 4.83
N LEU A 478 13.52 -0.62 5.68
CA LEU A 478 12.51 -1.66 5.67
C LEU A 478 11.34 -1.24 6.57
N LEU A 479 10.12 -1.29 6.02
CA LEU A 479 8.91 -0.80 6.68
C LEU A 479 7.85 -1.90 6.85
N GLU A 480 8.30 -3.10 7.16
CA GLU A 480 7.42 -4.25 7.33
C GLU A 480 6.37 -4.03 8.44
N GLY A 481 5.26 -4.75 8.33
CA GLY A 481 4.13 -4.59 9.22
C GLY A 481 3.18 -3.44 8.82
N LEU A 482 1.99 -3.44 9.42
CA LEU A 482 0.95 -2.46 9.08
C LEU A 482 1.23 -1.10 9.74
N GLY A 483 1.10 -0.05 8.96
CA GLY A 483 1.14 1.33 9.44
C GLY A 483 2.49 2.03 9.32
N HIS A 484 3.60 1.31 9.08
CA HIS A 484 4.92 1.92 8.96
C HIS A 484 5.08 2.68 7.64
N HIS A 485 4.60 2.13 6.51
CA HIS A 485 4.64 2.81 5.22
C HIS A 485 3.89 4.15 5.21
N LEU A 486 2.68 4.22 5.80
CA LEU A 486 1.97 5.49 5.90
C LEU A 486 2.62 6.43 6.93
N GLY A 487 3.11 5.88 8.04
CA GLY A 487 3.91 6.62 9.02
C GLY A 487 5.11 7.29 8.35
N TRP A 488 5.86 6.53 7.54
CA TRP A 488 6.98 7.04 6.75
C TRP A 488 6.56 8.07 5.72
N ALA A 489 5.50 7.80 4.95
CA ALA A 489 5.03 8.71 3.92
C ALA A 489 4.74 10.11 4.48
N PHE A 490 4.00 10.19 5.57
CA PHE A 490 3.70 11.49 6.21
C PHE A 490 4.90 12.08 6.92
N THR A 491 5.71 11.27 7.62
CA THR A 491 6.89 11.76 8.36
C THR A 491 7.96 12.29 7.41
N SER A 492 8.34 11.51 6.41
CA SER A 492 9.35 11.93 5.42
C SER A 492 8.88 13.16 4.63
N GLY A 493 7.59 13.18 4.22
CA GLY A 493 7.00 14.32 3.54
C GLY A 493 7.09 15.61 4.36
N ARG A 494 6.67 15.60 5.63
CA ARG A 494 6.77 16.75 6.53
C ARG A 494 8.22 17.22 6.67
N ARG A 495 9.15 16.31 6.89
CA ARG A 495 10.57 16.64 7.07
C ARG A 495 11.18 17.25 5.83
N ALA A 496 10.98 16.65 4.66
CA ALA A 496 11.50 17.18 3.39
C ALA A 496 10.89 18.56 3.06
N GLY A 497 9.58 18.74 3.34
CA GLY A 497 8.93 20.05 3.18
C GLY A 497 9.61 21.15 4.00
N ARG A 498 10.01 20.86 5.26
CA ARG A 498 10.75 21.78 6.12
C ARG A 498 12.16 22.06 5.58
N PHE A 499 12.90 21.02 5.16
CA PHE A 499 14.26 21.18 4.65
C PHE A 499 14.29 21.98 3.34
N ALA A 500 13.40 21.70 2.40
CA ALA A 500 13.30 22.46 1.15
C ALA A 500 12.89 23.93 1.42
N ALA A 501 11.97 24.16 2.35
CA ALA A 501 11.57 25.51 2.75
C ALA A 501 12.73 26.31 3.39
N SER A 502 13.54 25.65 4.23
CA SER A 502 14.67 26.31 4.93
C SER A 502 15.79 26.69 4.00
N ARG A 503 15.97 26.00 2.87
CA ARG A 503 17.01 26.30 1.89
C ARG A 503 16.82 27.68 1.25
N VAL A 504 15.60 28.11 1.02
CA VAL A 504 15.28 29.44 0.46
C VAL A 504 15.83 30.58 1.35
N VAL A 505 15.79 30.43 2.67
CA VAL A 505 16.29 31.45 3.61
C VAL A 505 17.79 31.60 3.57
N SER A 506 18.53 30.51 3.32
CA SER A 506 19.99 30.51 3.28
C SER A 506 20.58 31.17 1.99
N GLU A 507 19.79 31.23 0.92
CA GLU A 507 20.20 31.84 -0.34
C GLU A 507 19.91 33.36 -0.40
N ASP A 508 18.81 33.78 0.29
CA ASP A 508 18.44 35.20 0.39
C ASP A 508 19.36 36.02 1.35
N VAL A 509 20.22 35.35 2.14
CA VAL A 509 21.13 35.97 3.14
C VAL A 509 22.60 35.99 2.68
N LYS A 510 22.91 35.66 1.43
CA LYS A 510 24.25 35.89 0.92
C LYS A 510 24.37 37.35 0.51
N PRO A 511 25.34 38.12 1.15
CA PRO A 511 25.59 39.51 0.86
C PRO A 511 26.12 39.71 -0.58
#